data_76e769e409cda6806c638a69e2a31199
#
_entry.id   76e769e409cda6806c638a69e2a31199
#
_cell.length_a   1.000
_cell.length_b   1.000
_cell.length_c   1.000
_cell.angle_alpha   90.00
_cell.angle_beta   90.00
_cell.angle_gamma   90.00
#
_symmetry.space_group_name_H-M   'P 1'
#
loop_
_entity.id
_entity.type
_entity.pdbx_description
1 polymer ?
#
loop_
_entity_poly.entity_id
_entity_poly.type
_entity_poly.pdbx_seq_one_letter_code
_entity_poly.pdbx_strand_id
1 'polypeptide(L)'
;MAEAKNTAETKDKARVLAGTFPAAATDQAKKLLSGMQAAGLEGYKVGAAPDLPGYIQVAQECNSKEEAEAAVKAAADKKINVCICE
;
A
#
# COMPACT_ATOMS: atom_id res chain seq x y z
N MET A 1 -21.24 -18.68 9.76
CA MET A 1 -20.63 -17.45 10.18
C MET A 1 -19.85 -16.80 9.08
N ALA A 2 -20.53 -15.98 8.35
CA ALA A 2 -19.87 -15.28 7.26
C ALA A 2 -18.77 -14.36 7.76
N GLU A 3 -18.99 -13.76 8.92
CA GLU A 3 -17.99 -12.87 9.50
C GLU A 3 -16.69 -13.58 9.81
N ALA A 4 -16.78 -14.77 10.37
CA ALA A 4 -15.58 -15.52 10.71
C ALA A 4 -14.79 -15.84 9.46
N LYS A 5 -15.49 -16.23 8.41
CA LYS A 5 -14.86 -16.54 7.14
C LYS A 5 -14.17 -15.33 6.55
N ASN A 6 -14.87 -14.20 6.53
CA ASN A 6 -14.31 -12.97 6.00
C ASN A 6 -13.10 -12.51 6.82
N THR A 7 -13.17 -12.70 8.11
CA THR A 7 -12.07 -12.33 8.99
C THR A 7 -10.83 -13.14 8.67
N ALA A 8 -10.99 -14.42 8.40
CA ALA A 8 -9.86 -15.28 8.07
C ALA A 8 -9.21 -14.82 6.77
N GLU A 9 -10.01 -14.50 5.77
CA GLU A 9 -9.49 -13.99 4.51
C GLU A 9 -8.76 -12.68 4.70
N THR A 10 -9.33 -11.80 5.52
CA THR A 10 -8.73 -10.51 5.79
C THR A 10 -7.39 -10.64 6.48
N LYS A 11 -7.25 -11.64 7.35
CA LYS A 11 -5.99 -11.86 8.05
C LYS A 11 -4.87 -12.27 7.11
N ASP A 12 -5.20 -12.99 6.06
CA ASP A 12 -4.18 -13.45 5.13
C ASP A 12 -3.73 -12.35 4.19
N LYS A 13 -4.57 -11.33 4.05
CA LYS A 13 -4.24 -10.21 3.16
C LYS A 13 -3.61 -9.08 3.94
N ALA A 14 -2.64 -8.47 3.33
CA ALA A 14 -1.97 -7.32 3.92
C ALA A 14 -1.84 -6.23 2.86
N ARG A 15 -1.73 -5.00 3.33
CA ARG A 15 -1.57 -3.85 2.44
C ARG A 15 -0.30 -3.13 2.83
N VAL A 16 0.50 -2.80 1.84
CA VAL A 16 1.72 -2.04 2.05
C VAL A 16 1.45 -0.59 1.65
N LEU A 17 1.53 0.31 2.61
CA LEU A 17 1.22 1.72 2.41
C LEU A 17 2.50 2.51 2.23
N ALA A 18 2.62 3.19 1.10
CA ALA A 18 3.80 4.01 0.81
C ALA A 18 3.61 5.45 1.23
N GLY A 19 2.38 5.97 1.17
CA GLY A 19 2.14 7.34 1.60
C GLY A 19 0.68 7.71 1.47
N THR A 20 0.25 8.71 2.25
CA THR A 20 -1.11 9.23 2.25
C THR A 20 -1.05 10.71 1.94
N PHE A 21 -1.91 11.15 1.06
CA PHE A 21 -1.92 12.53 0.58
C PHE A 21 -3.35 13.06 0.56
N PRO A 22 -3.55 14.38 0.69
CA PRO A 22 -4.89 14.95 0.46
C PRO A 22 -5.35 14.63 -0.95
N ALA A 23 -6.65 14.49 -1.13
CA ALA A 23 -7.20 14.17 -2.45
C ALA A 23 -6.81 15.21 -3.51
N ALA A 24 -6.61 16.46 -3.09
CA ALA A 24 -6.19 17.51 -3.99
C ALA A 24 -4.72 17.39 -4.42
N ALA A 25 -3.93 16.57 -3.72
CA ALA A 25 -2.50 16.41 -3.99
C ALA A 25 -2.23 15.17 -4.86
N THR A 26 -3.09 14.91 -5.82
CA THR A 26 -2.95 13.75 -6.71
C THR A 26 -1.60 13.74 -7.41
N ASP A 27 -1.09 14.90 -7.80
CA ASP A 27 0.19 14.99 -8.49
C ASP A 27 1.34 14.46 -7.62
N GLN A 28 1.28 14.76 -6.33
CA GLN A 28 2.32 14.29 -5.41
C GLN A 28 2.25 12.77 -5.24
N ALA A 29 1.04 12.23 -5.16
CA ALA A 29 0.87 10.79 -5.07
C ALA A 29 1.40 10.10 -6.32
N LYS A 30 1.11 10.65 -7.48
CA LYS A 30 1.61 10.10 -8.74
C LYS A 30 3.13 10.17 -8.84
N LYS A 31 3.72 11.24 -8.33
CA LYS A 31 5.17 11.38 -8.30
C LYS A 31 5.81 10.29 -7.46
N LEU A 32 5.24 10.04 -6.29
CA LEU A 32 5.74 8.96 -5.45
C LEU A 32 5.62 7.62 -6.16
N LEU A 33 4.46 7.37 -6.77
CA LEU A 33 4.24 6.12 -7.48
C LEU A 33 5.23 5.95 -8.63
N SER A 34 5.46 7.00 -9.41
CA SER A 34 6.44 6.96 -10.50
C SER A 34 7.84 6.67 -9.99
N GLY A 35 8.22 7.30 -8.89
CA GLY A 35 9.53 7.05 -8.28
C GLY A 35 9.68 5.61 -7.83
N MET A 36 8.62 5.04 -7.26
CA MET A 36 8.66 3.65 -6.83
C MET A 36 8.76 2.71 -8.03
N GLN A 37 8.03 2.98 -9.10
CA GLN A 37 8.10 2.17 -10.30
C GLN A 37 9.49 2.24 -10.92
N ALA A 38 10.08 3.42 -10.95
CA ALA A 38 11.43 3.59 -11.47
C ALA A 38 12.46 2.83 -10.62
N ALA A 39 12.17 2.65 -9.33
CA ALA A 39 13.03 1.87 -8.44
C ALA A 39 12.77 0.38 -8.53
N GLY A 40 11.82 -0.05 -9.36
CA GLY A 40 11.50 -1.46 -9.52
C GLY A 40 10.43 -1.95 -8.56
N LEU A 41 9.77 -1.05 -7.85
CA LEU A 41 8.72 -1.42 -6.90
C LEU A 41 7.37 -1.34 -7.60
N GLU A 42 6.92 -2.46 -8.13
CA GLU A 42 5.68 -2.53 -8.88
C GLU A 42 4.52 -2.98 -7.99
N GLY A 43 3.31 -2.80 -8.52
CA GLY A 43 2.11 -3.24 -7.80
C GLY A 43 1.43 -2.16 -6.99
N TYR A 44 2.08 -1.02 -6.79
CA TYR A 44 1.48 0.08 -6.04
C TYR A 44 0.49 0.85 -6.89
N LYS A 45 -0.55 1.35 -6.25
CA LYS A 45 -1.60 2.09 -6.94
C LYS A 45 -2.04 3.28 -6.11
N VAL A 46 -2.50 4.32 -6.79
CA VAL A 46 -3.11 5.48 -6.13
C VAL A 46 -4.61 5.20 -6.03
N GLY A 47 -5.14 5.32 -4.82
CA GLY A 47 -6.56 5.12 -4.59
C GLY A 47 -7.03 5.84 -3.36
N ALA A 48 -8.34 5.83 -3.12
CA ALA A 48 -8.90 6.47 -1.95
C ALA A 48 -8.43 5.78 -0.68
N ALA A 49 -8.09 6.58 0.34
CA ALA A 49 -7.73 6.04 1.63
C ALA A 49 -9.00 5.60 2.36
N PRO A 50 -9.14 4.31 2.71
CA PRO A 50 -10.39 3.83 3.28
C PRO A 50 -10.70 4.39 4.65
N ASP A 51 -9.68 4.75 5.41
CA ASP A 51 -9.87 5.24 6.78
C ASP A 51 -9.85 6.77 6.87
N LEU A 52 -9.55 7.45 5.76
CA LEU A 52 -9.40 8.90 5.76
C LEU A 52 -10.21 9.51 4.62
N PRO A 53 -11.48 9.88 4.88
CA PRO A 53 -12.27 10.56 3.84
C PRO A 53 -11.57 11.81 3.36
N GLY A 54 -11.57 12.03 2.04
CA GLY A 54 -10.91 13.18 1.45
C GLY A 54 -9.41 13.03 1.25
N TYR A 55 -8.87 11.83 1.47
CA TYR A 55 -7.46 11.53 1.27
C TYR A 55 -7.28 10.40 0.28
N ILE A 56 -6.12 10.38 -0.35
CA ILE A 56 -5.72 9.29 -1.25
C ILE A 56 -4.44 8.68 -0.73
N GLN A 57 -4.15 7.48 -1.17
CA GLN A 57 -2.97 6.76 -0.72
C GLN A 57 -2.30 6.03 -1.88
N VAL A 58 -1.00 5.83 -1.74
CA VAL A 58 -0.23 4.97 -2.62
C VAL A 58 0.01 3.69 -1.85
N ALA A 59 -0.56 2.59 -2.33
CA ALA A 59 -0.52 1.34 -1.58
C ALA A 59 -0.53 0.15 -2.53
N GLN A 60 -0.11 -0.98 -2.01
CA GLN A 60 -0.08 -2.25 -2.73
C GLN A 60 -0.82 -3.28 -1.89
N GLU A 61 -1.71 -4.04 -2.52
CA GLU A 61 -2.37 -5.14 -1.84
C GLU A 61 -1.56 -6.42 -2.04
N CYS A 62 -1.32 -7.11 -0.96
CA CYS A 62 -0.58 -8.37 -0.97
C CYS A 62 -1.50 -9.49 -0.52
N ASN A 63 -1.30 -10.68 -1.06
CA ASN A 63 -2.13 -11.83 -0.72
C ASN A 63 -1.75 -12.46 0.62
N SER A 64 -0.59 -12.12 1.15
CA SER A 64 -0.14 -12.66 2.42
C SER A 64 0.80 -11.67 3.10
N LYS A 65 1.00 -11.88 4.39
CA LYS A 65 1.95 -11.09 5.16
C LYS A 65 3.36 -11.23 4.64
N GLU A 66 3.71 -12.42 4.17
CA GLU A 66 5.05 -12.67 3.65
C GLU A 66 5.32 -11.82 2.42
N GLU A 67 4.33 -11.69 1.54
CA GLU A 67 4.46 -10.83 0.38
C GLU A 67 4.61 -9.36 0.80
N ALA A 68 3.83 -8.95 1.81
CA ALA A 68 3.91 -7.58 2.30
C ALA A 68 5.28 -7.29 2.90
N GLU A 69 5.82 -8.22 3.67
CA GLU A 69 7.15 -8.05 4.26
C GLU A 69 8.22 -8.00 3.19
N ALA A 70 8.09 -8.81 2.16
CA ALA A 70 9.03 -8.78 1.05
C ALA A 70 8.98 -7.43 0.34
N ALA A 71 7.78 -6.87 0.18
CA ALA A 71 7.63 -5.56 -0.44
C ALA A 71 8.26 -4.46 0.42
N VAL A 72 8.10 -4.54 1.74
CA VAL A 72 8.72 -3.59 2.65
C VAL A 72 10.24 -3.67 2.55
N LYS A 73 10.79 -4.88 2.52
CA LYS A 73 12.23 -5.06 2.38
C LYS A 73 12.76 -4.49 1.07
N ALA A 74 12.04 -4.76 -0.02
CA ALA A 74 12.44 -4.25 -1.33
C ALA A 74 12.44 -2.72 -1.33
N ALA A 75 11.42 -2.12 -0.71
CA ALA A 75 11.35 -0.66 -0.60
C ALA A 75 12.48 -0.11 0.26
N ALA A 76 12.79 -0.77 1.36
CA ALA A 76 13.87 -0.33 2.24
C ALA A 76 15.21 -0.37 1.52
N ASP A 77 15.43 -1.36 0.67
CA ASP A 77 16.65 -1.45 -0.13
C ASP A 77 16.81 -0.24 -1.06
N LYS A 78 15.69 0.35 -1.44
CA LYS A 78 15.70 1.55 -2.29
C LYS A 78 15.56 2.83 -1.47
N LYS A 79 15.66 2.72 -0.14
CA LYS A 79 15.54 3.85 0.79
C LYS A 79 14.17 4.51 0.74
N ILE A 80 13.15 3.72 0.47
CA ILE A 80 11.76 4.17 0.46
C ILE A 80 11.07 3.57 1.68
N ASN A 81 10.45 4.43 2.48
CA ASN A 81 9.76 3.98 3.68
C ASN A 81 8.32 3.61 3.36
N VAL A 82 7.97 2.38 3.66
CA VAL A 82 6.60 1.90 3.53
C VAL A 82 6.24 1.15 4.81
N CYS A 83 4.95 0.97 5.05
CA CYS A 83 4.51 0.22 6.22
C CYS A 83 3.40 -0.74 5.84
N ILE A 84 3.25 -1.77 6.67
CA ILE A 84 2.22 -2.77 6.47
C ILE A 84 0.98 -2.37 7.25
N CYS A 85 -0.15 -2.34 6.56
CA CYS A 85 -1.46 -2.08 7.15
C CYS A 85 -2.31 -3.33 6.98
N GLU A 86 -2.82 -3.83 8.09
CA GLU A 86 -3.70 -4.99 8.06
C GLU A 86 -5.15 -4.63 8.21
#